data_86c98bd43b6b6eb192f4defccfd0001c
#
_entry.id   86c98bd43b6b6eb192f4defccfd0001c
#
_cell.length_a   1.000
_cell.length_b   1.000
_cell.length_c   1.000
_cell.angle_alpha   90.00
_cell.angle_beta   90.00
_cell.angle_gamma   90.00
#
_symmetry.space_group_name_H-M   'P 1'
#
loop_
_entity.id
_entity.type
_entity.pdbx_description
1 polymer ?
#
loop_
_entity_poly.entity_id
_entity_poly.type
_entity_poly.pdbx_seq_one_letter_code
_entity_poly.pdbx_strand_id
1 'polypeptide(L)'
;DYPNVGSFFKNPLVSEKFFQNNKKLEKLRTFKREGDQIKLSAAEMIDKSDLKGMRLNNLGISSKHSLVFVNFGITTSREVKELENRVIDVIEATYGIKLEREPIYL
;
A
#
# COMPACT_ATOMS: atom_id res chain seq x y z
N ASP A 1 3.85 -19.12 -5.85
CA ASP A 1 4.21 -18.03 -4.93
C ASP A 1 3.50 -16.76 -5.32
N TYR A 2 2.96 -16.08 -4.33
CA TYR A 2 2.27 -14.83 -4.55
C TYR A 2 3.16 -13.67 -4.15
N PRO A 3 3.24 -12.62 -4.98
CA PRO A 3 4.05 -11.47 -4.62
C PRO A 3 3.48 -10.75 -3.40
N ASN A 4 4.36 -10.18 -2.62
CA ASN A 4 4.01 -9.38 -1.46
C ASN A 4 3.45 -8.03 -1.92
N VAL A 5 2.25 -7.67 -1.44
CA VAL A 5 1.61 -6.41 -1.82
C VAL A 5 2.50 -5.21 -1.50
N GLY A 6 3.17 -5.24 -0.35
CA GLY A 6 4.05 -4.15 0.04
C GLY A 6 5.18 -3.90 -0.94
N SER A 7 5.62 -4.93 -1.68
CA SER A 7 6.71 -4.77 -2.64
C SER A 7 6.27 -4.10 -3.95
N PHE A 8 4.97 -3.91 -4.16
CA PHE A 8 4.47 -3.21 -5.33
C PHE A 8 4.50 -1.69 -5.16
N PHE A 9 4.70 -1.21 -3.95
CA PHE A 9 4.62 0.22 -3.65
C PHE A 9 5.85 0.70 -2.92
N LYS A 10 6.27 1.91 -3.25
CA LYS A 10 7.35 2.57 -2.52
C LYS A 10 6.84 3.00 -1.16
N ASN A 11 7.71 2.95 -0.16
CA ASN A 11 7.41 3.51 1.14
C ASN A 11 7.39 5.04 1.01
N PRO A 12 6.27 5.69 1.35
CA PRO A 12 6.15 7.12 1.10
C PRO A 12 6.97 7.96 2.04
N LEU A 13 7.47 9.07 1.51
CA LEU A 13 8.14 10.11 2.30
C LEU A 13 7.17 11.27 2.47
N VAL A 14 6.97 11.72 3.70
CA VAL A 14 6.12 12.86 4.00
C VAL A 14 6.94 13.86 4.81
N SER A 15 6.54 15.14 4.74
CA SER A 15 7.18 16.16 5.57
C SER A 15 6.78 15.97 7.03
N GLU A 16 7.65 16.38 7.94
CA GLU A 16 7.34 16.35 9.37
C GLU A 16 6.06 17.12 9.68
N LYS A 17 5.88 18.27 9.03
CA LYS A 17 4.68 19.08 9.21
C LYS A 17 3.41 18.33 8.80
N PHE A 18 3.44 17.65 7.66
CA PHE A 18 2.30 16.84 7.21
C PHE A 18 2.02 15.72 8.20
N PHE A 19 3.07 15.05 8.67
CA PHE A 19 2.94 13.97 9.65
C PHE A 19 2.30 14.47 10.94
N GLN A 20 2.77 15.57 11.47
CA GLN A 20 2.27 16.12 12.72
C GLN A 20 0.83 16.60 12.61
N ASN A 21 0.44 17.11 11.45
CA ASN A 21 -0.91 17.65 11.23
C ASN A 21 -1.93 16.60 10.83
N ASN A 22 -1.51 15.34 10.69
CA ASN A 22 -2.39 14.26 10.26
C ASN A 22 -2.47 13.19 11.35
N LYS A 23 -3.54 13.25 12.15
CA LYS A 23 -3.71 12.35 13.31
C LYS A 23 -3.76 10.87 12.91
N LYS A 24 -4.20 10.58 11.71
CA LYS A 24 -4.27 9.18 11.24
C LYS A 24 -2.89 8.56 11.09
N LEU A 25 -1.85 9.38 10.95
CA LEU A 25 -0.48 8.89 10.78
C LEU A 25 0.23 8.64 12.11
N GLU A 26 -0.24 9.20 13.21
CA GLU A 26 0.52 9.15 14.47
C GLU A 26 0.70 7.75 15.02
N LYS A 27 -0.18 6.81 14.67
CA LYS A 27 -0.07 5.41 15.10
C LYS A 27 0.78 4.55 14.19
N LEU A 28 1.25 5.10 13.08
CA LEU A 28 2.09 4.38 12.14
C LEU A 28 3.54 4.43 12.57
N ARG A 29 4.26 3.33 12.30
CA ARG A 29 5.70 3.30 12.53
C ARG A 29 6.39 4.18 11.51
N THR A 30 7.42 4.87 11.98
CA THR A 30 8.28 5.63 11.08
C THR A 30 9.58 4.85 10.92
N PHE A 31 10.02 4.68 9.67
CA PHE A 31 11.25 3.93 9.41
C PHE A 31 12.49 4.78 9.55
N LYS A 32 12.45 5.97 9.00
CA LYS A 32 13.66 6.78 8.91
C LYS A 32 13.28 8.24 8.79
N ARG A 33 14.06 9.07 9.46
CA ARG A 33 13.94 10.53 9.31
C ARG A 33 15.15 11.00 8.51
N GLU A 34 14.89 11.75 7.44
CA GLU A 34 15.93 12.38 6.65
C GLU A 34 15.61 13.88 6.62
N GLY A 35 16.36 14.65 7.42
CA GLY A 35 16.05 16.07 7.56
C GLY A 35 14.65 16.25 8.15
N ASP A 36 13.79 16.91 7.38
CA ASP A 36 12.39 17.13 7.77
C ASP A 36 11.43 16.13 7.14
N GLN A 37 11.94 15.03 6.59
CA GLN A 37 11.12 14.00 5.95
C GLN A 37 11.07 12.73 6.79
N ILE A 38 9.90 12.10 6.79
CA ILE A 38 9.65 10.88 7.53
C ILE A 38 9.21 9.81 6.55
N LYS A 39 9.83 8.64 6.63
CA LYS A 39 9.49 7.50 5.78
C LYS A 39 8.47 6.63 6.49
N LEU A 40 7.36 6.37 5.83
CA LEU A 40 6.28 5.54 6.34
C LEU A 40 6.27 4.19 5.63
N SER A 41 5.64 3.20 6.26
CA SER A 41 5.51 1.87 5.66
C SER A 41 4.24 1.77 4.85
N ALA A 42 4.37 1.59 3.53
CA ALA A 42 3.23 1.31 2.67
C ALA A 42 2.52 0.04 3.13
N ALA A 43 3.28 -0.98 3.50
CA ALA A 43 2.72 -2.25 3.97
C ALA A 43 1.85 -2.07 5.22
N GLU A 44 2.32 -1.27 6.18
CA GLU A 44 1.55 -1.01 7.40
C GLU A 44 0.27 -0.24 7.09
N MET A 45 0.34 0.74 6.21
CA MET A 45 -0.82 1.52 5.82
C MET A 45 -1.89 0.63 5.17
N ILE A 46 -1.47 -0.30 4.32
CA ILE A 46 -2.37 -1.28 3.70
C ILE A 46 -2.94 -2.21 4.76
N ASP A 47 -2.10 -2.68 5.69
CA ASP A 47 -2.53 -3.60 6.74
C ASP A 47 -3.59 -2.97 7.66
N LYS A 48 -3.46 -1.69 7.96
CA LYS A 48 -4.39 -0.99 8.86
C LYS A 48 -5.61 -0.40 8.16
N SER A 49 -5.71 -0.53 6.84
CA SER A 49 -6.90 -0.16 6.10
C SER A 49 -7.73 -1.42 5.84
N ASP A 50 -8.98 -1.26 5.43
CA ASP A 50 -9.89 -2.38 5.21
C ASP A 50 -9.69 -3.05 3.85
N LEU A 51 -8.44 -3.47 3.59
CA LEU A 51 -8.08 -4.07 2.30
C LEU A 51 -7.89 -5.59 2.39
N LYS A 52 -7.75 -6.15 3.59
CA LYS A 52 -7.60 -7.60 3.74
C LYS A 52 -8.83 -8.32 3.21
N GLY A 53 -8.61 -9.33 2.41
CA GLY A 53 -9.69 -10.12 1.86
C GLY A 53 -10.39 -9.51 0.67
N MET A 54 -9.98 -8.32 0.25
CA MET A 54 -10.56 -7.68 -0.92
C MET A 54 -10.24 -8.50 -2.18
N ARG A 55 -11.24 -8.65 -3.04
CA ARG A 55 -11.08 -9.36 -4.29
C ARG A 55 -11.61 -8.52 -5.45
N LEU A 56 -10.86 -8.51 -6.53
CA LEU A 56 -11.25 -7.86 -7.78
C LEU A 56 -10.95 -8.83 -8.91
N ASN A 57 -11.99 -9.35 -9.55
CA ASN A 57 -11.87 -10.39 -10.57
C ASN A 57 -11.18 -11.62 -9.98
N ASN A 58 -10.09 -12.10 -10.61
CA ASN A 58 -9.35 -13.28 -10.16
C ASN A 58 -8.19 -12.96 -9.25
N LEU A 59 -8.09 -11.72 -8.81
CA LEU A 59 -6.98 -11.27 -7.98
C LEU A 59 -7.52 -10.63 -6.73
N GLY A 60 -6.84 -10.84 -5.63
CA GLY A 60 -7.28 -10.29 -4.35
C GLY A 60 -6.15 -10.12 -3.38
N ILE A 61 -6.50 -9.62 -2.20
CA ILE A 61 -5.57 -9.47 -1.09
C ILE A 61 -5.92 -10.54 -0.07
N SER A 62 -4.91 -11.27 0.42
CA SER A 62 -5.13 -12.33 1.40
C SER A 62 -5.89 -11.81 2.61
N SER A 63 -6.85 -12.58 3.10
CA SER A 63 -7.57 -12.26 4.33
C SER A 63 -6.69 -12.41 5.57
N LYS A 64 -5.58 -13.15 5.44
CA LYS A 64 -4.65 -13.37 6.55
C LYS A 64 -3.49 -12.37 6.53
N HIS A 65 -3.05 -11.99 5.33
CA HIS A 65 -1.87 -11.14 5.14
C HIS A 65 -2.19 -10.08 4.08
N SER A 66 -2.41 -8.86 4.49
CA SER A 66 -2.67 -7.74 3.59
C SER A 66 -1.50 -7.43 2.66
N LEU A 67 -0.33 -8.03 2.92
CA LEU A 67 0.87 -7.83 2.11
C LEU A 67 0.97 -8.82 0.95
N VAL A 68 0.02 -9.74 0.81
CA VAL A 68 0.10 -10.80 -0.19
C VAL A 68 -1.10 -10.73 -1.12
N PHE A 69 -0.83 -10.62 -2.42
CA PHE A 69 -1.84 -10.80 -3.44
C PHE A 69 -2.15 -12.28 -3.60
N VAL A 70 -3.42 -12.59 -3.72
CA VAL A 70 -3.88 -13.95 -3.97
C VAL A 70 -4.46 -14.03 -5.37
N ASN A 71 -4.02 -15.00 -6.14
CA ASN A 71 -4.48 -15.20 -7.50
C ASN A 71 -5.46 -16.38 -7.51
N PHE A 72 -6.71 -16.11 -7.87
CA PHE A 72 -7.78 -17.12 -7.89
C PHE A 72 -7.97 -17.74 -9.27
N GLY A 73 -7.17 -17.37 -10.26
CA GLY A 73 -7.27 -17.88 -11.61
C GLY A 73 -6.27 -17.22 -12.53
N ILE A 74 -6.53 -17.28 -13.83
CA ILE A 74 -5.68 -16.62 -14.81
C ILE A 74 -5.86 -15.11 -14.67
N THR A 75 -4.75 -14.41 -14.49
CA THR A 75 -4.74 -12.97 -14.24
C THR A 75 -3.89 -12.26 -15.28
N THR A 76 -4.39 -11.13 -15.79
CA THR A 76 -3.67 -10.28 -16.73
C THR A 76 -2.97 -9.14 -15.98
N SER A 77 -1.99 -8.53 -16.66
CA SER A 77 -1.32 -7.35 -16.11
C SER A 77 -2.30 -6.20 -15.88
N ARG A 78 -3.37 -6.13 -16.68
CA ARG A 78 -4.43 -5.12 -16.52
C ARG A 78 -5.15 -5.32 -15.19
N GLU A 79 -5.46 -6.57 -14.83
CA GLU A 79 -6.13 -6.87 -13.57
C GLU A 79 -5.25 -6.53 -12.37
N VAL A 80 -3.95 -6.77 -12.46
CA VAL A 80 -3.00 -6.38 -11.42
C VAL A 80 -3.02 -4.86 -11.24
N LYS A 81 -2.97 -4.11 -12.35
CA LYS A 81 -3.02 -2.64 -12.28
C LYS A 81 -4.32 -2.13 -11.70
N GLU A 82 -5.44 -2.77 -12.01
CA GLU A 82 -6.73 -2.38 -11.45
C GLU A 82 -6.74 -2.56 -9.93
N LEU A 83 -6.19 -3.66 -9.43
CA LEU A 83 -6.11 -3.89 -7.99
C LEU A 83 -5.15 -2.90 -7.34
N GLU A 84 -3.99 -2.65 -7.96
CA GLU A 84 -3.05 -1.63 -7.46
C GLU A 84 -3.72 -0.26 -7.37
N ASN A 85 -4.48 0.12 -8.40
CA ASN A 85 -5.19 1.40 -8.39
C ASN A 85 -6.20 1.47 -7.27
N ARG A 86 -6.89 0.37 -6.99
CA ARG A 86 -7.85 0.33 -5.88
C ARG A 86 -7.14 0.54 -4.54
N VAL A 87 -5.98 -0.09 -4.36
CA VAL A 87 -5.17 0.10 -3.15
C VAL A 87 -4.74 1.55 -3.02
N ILE A 88 -4.24 2.14 -4.11
CA ILE A 88 -3.81 3.54 -4.12
C ILE A 88 -4.97 4.46 -3.72
N ASP A 89 -6.15 4.24 -4.29
CA ASP A 89 -7.31 5.08 -4.02
C ASP A 89 -7.76 4.98 -2.55
N VAL A 90 -7.79 3.77 -2.00
CA VAL A 90 -8.18 3.57 -0.60
C VAL A 90 -7.19 4.24 0.35
N ILE A 91 -5.90 4.09 0.09
CA ILE A 91 -4.87 4.69 0.94
C ILE A 91 -4.92 6.22 0.85
N GLU A 92 -5.14 6.76 -0.35
CA GLU A 92 -5.27 8.21 -0.50
C GLU A 92 -6.50 8.74 0.25
N ALA A 93 -7.62 8.05 0.15
CA ALA A 93 -8.84 8.44 0.86
C ALA A 93 -8.66 8.34 2.39
N THR A 94 -7.89 7.37 2.85
CA THR A 94 -7.71 7.12 4.29
C THR A 94 -6.67 8.06 4.91
N TYR A 95 -5.54 8.25 4.24
CA TYR A 95 -4.39 8.94 4.83
C TYR A 95 -4.01 10.24 4.11
N GLY A 96 -4.59 10.52 2.96
CA GLY A 96 -4.21 11.69 2.17
C GLY A 96 -2.86 11.52 1.49
N ILE A 97 -2.38 10.29 1.35
CA ILE A 97 -1.09 9.97 0.76
C ILE A 97 -1.31 9.12 -0.48
N LYS A 98 -0.77 9.56 -1.61
CA LYS A 98 -0.85 8.78 -2.85
C LYS A 98 0.36 7.87 -2.95
N LEU A 99 0.11 6.56 -2.85
CA LEU A 99 1.18 5.58 -3.00
C LEU A 99 1.68 5.56 -4.45
N GLU A 100 2.98 5.32 -4.60
CA GLU A 100 3.62 5.17 -5.89
C GLU A 100 4.02 3.72 -6.09
N ARG A 101 3.84 3.23 -7.32
CA ARG A 101 4.25 1.88 -7.66
C ARG A 101 5.76 1.76 -7.68
N GLU A 102 6.25 0.65 -7.15
CA GLU A 102 7.66 0.31 -7.27
C GLU A 102 7.89 -0.21 -8.69
N PRO A 103 8.90 0.28 -9.42
CA PRO A 103 9.18 -0.27 -10.74
C PRO A 103 9.56 -1.73 -10.65
N ILE A 104 8.99 -2.56 -11.53
CA ILE A 104 9.33 -3.97 -11.61
C ILE A 104 10.20 -4.17 -12.86
N TYR A 105 11.42 -4.61 -12.65
CA TYR A 105 12.35 -4.92 -13.73
C TYR A 105 12.40 -6.43 -13.90
N LEU A 106 12.01 -6.88 -15.04
CA LEU A 106 12.04 -8.31 -15.39
C LEU A 106 13.27 -8.63 -16.22
#